data_8885d7f9e25139800cfc8d2da5651c36
#
_entry.id   8885d7f9e25139800cfc8d2da5651c36
#
_cell.length_a   1.000
_cell.length_b   1.000
_cell.length_c   1.000
_cell.angle_alpha   90.00
_cell.angle_beta   90.00
_cell.angle_gamma   90.00
#
_symmetry.space_group_name_H-M   'P 1'
#
loop_
_entity.id
_entity.type
_entity.pdbx_description
1 polymer ?
#
loop_
_entity_poly.entity_id
_entity_poly.type
_entity_poly.pdbx_seq_one_letter_code
_entity_poly.pdbx_strand_id
1 'polypeptide(L)'
;MSDMTLVKKITPDFVFDDERGSLAQLVHGGYEQVNAVFTKKGAVRGNMHYHKNSNEVFYIISGSVNITASLGDLKETAHFGSGDMFMIEKNVMHSFDYLEDTNMVVLYDKCIENPDGTKDICN
;
A
#
# COMPACT_ATOMS: atom_id res chain seq x y z
N MET A 1 -14.64 -14.15 15.36
CA MET A 1 -13.58 -14.08 14.42
C MET A 1 -13.37 -12.64 13.96
N SER A 2 -12.17 -12.25 13.95
CA SER A 2 -11.85 -10.88 13.60
C SER A 2 -11.08 -10.86 12.28
N ASP A 3 -11.72 -10.39 11.26
CA ASP A 3 -11.05 -10.20 9.98
C ASP A 3 -10.47 -8.80 9.92
N MET A 4 -9.32 -8.71 9.31
CA MET A 4 -8.75 -7.42 9.00
C MET A 4 -9.67 -6.74 8.01
N THR A 5 -10.17 -5.57 8.37
CA THR A 5 -11.12 -4.86 7.53
C THR A 5 -10.55 -3.57 6.95
N LEU A 6 -9.52 -3.00 7.57
CA LEU A 6 -8.94 -1.73 7.12
C LEU A 6 -7.73 -1.94 6.21
N VAL A 7 -6.91 -2.95 6.49
CA VAL A 7 -5.79 -3.33 5.64
C VAL A 7 -6.07 -4.73 5.13
N LYS A 8 -6.34 -4.85 3.85
CA LYS A 8 -6.80 -6.11 3.27
C LYS A 8 -5.67 -6.79 2.51
N LYS A 9 -5.26 -7.98 2.95
CA LYS A 9 -4.26 -8.73 2.23
C LYS A 9 -4.86 -9.28 0.94
N ILE A 10 -4.17 -9.10 -0.16
CA ILE A 10 -4.55 -9.60 -1.47
C ILE A 10 -3.36 -10.29 -2.11
N THR A 11 -3.52 -10.82 -3.29
CA THR A 11 -2.45 -11.51 -4.02
C THR A 11 -2.30 -10.89 -5.40
N PRO A 12 -1.09 -10.94 -5.98
CA PRO A 12 -0.92 -10.59 -7.39
C PRO A 12 -1.82 -11.45 -8.27
N ASP A 13 -2.15 -10.94 -9.44
CA ASP A 13 -2.98 -11.68 -10.40
C ASP A 13 -2.31 -12.96 -10.86
N PHE A 14 -0.97 -12.95 -10.96
CA PHE A 14 -0.22 -14.09 -11.42
C PHE A 14 1.22 -14.01 -10.92
N VAL A 15 1.77 -15.14 -10.47
CA VAL A 15 3.17 -15.23 -10.06
C VAL A 15 3.80 -16.42 -10.77
N PHE A 16 5.00 -16.22 -11.30
CA PHE A 16 5.76 -17.26 -11.97
C PHE A 16 7.21 -17.27 -11.46
N ASP A 17 7.68 -18.42 -11.04
CA ASP A 17 9.03 -18.60 -10.54
C ASP A 17 9.75 -19.67 -11.36
N ASP A 18 11.02 -19.44 -11.69
CA ASP A 18 11.89 -20.44 -12.28
C ASP A 18 13.33 -20.18 -11.81
N GLU A 19 14.31 -20.88 -12.39
CA GLU A 19 15.71 -20.76 -11.95
C GLU A 19 16.29 -19.36 -12.21
N ARG A 20 15.66 -18.55 -13.06
CA ARG A 20 16.12 -17.17 -13.31
C ARG A 20 15.63 -16.20 -12.25
N GLY A 21 14.58 -16.54 -11.50
CA GLY A 21 14.00 -15.68 -10.50
C GLY A 21 12.48 -15.73 -10.53
N SER A 22 11.87 -14.60 -10.19
CA SER A 22 10.43 -14.51 -9.93
C SER A 22 9.83 -13.36 -10.73
N LEU A 23 8.60 -13.57 -11.22
CA LEU A 23 7.80 -12.53 -11.87
C LEU A 23 6.45 -12.45 -11.18
N ALA A 24 6.08 -11.27 -10.72
CA ALA A 24 4.76 -11.05 -10.16
C ALA A 24 4.00 -10.08 -11.07
N GLN A 25 2.91 -10.54 -11.65
CA GLN A 25 2.01 -9.71 -12.42
C GLN A 25 0.96 -9.19 -11.45
N LEU A 26 1.07 -7.92 -11.09
CA LEU A 26 0.33 -7.37 -9.97
C LEU A 26 -1.13 -7.19 -10.30
N VAL A 27 -1.42 -6.56 -11.44
CA VAL A 27 -2.79 -6.25 -11.87
C VAL A 27 -2.87 -6.28 -13.39
N HIS A 28 -4.08 -6.34 -13.93
CA HIS A 28 -4.32 -6.25 -15.37
C HIS A 28 -4.88 -4.89 -15.80
N GLY A 29 -5.25 -4.05 -14.85
CA GLY A 29 -5.79 -2.73 -15.15
C GLY A 29 -6.56 -2.18 -13.97
N GLY A 30 -7.29 -1.09 -14.16
CA GLY A 30 -8.11 -0.50 -13.11
C GLY A 30 -7.39 0.52 -12.25
N TYR A 31 -6.17 0.91 -12.62
CA TYR A 31 -5.39 1.87 -11.84
C TYR A 31 -4.89 2.99 -12.74
N GLU A 32 -5.05 4.22 -12.26
CA GLU A 32 -4.67 5.42 -13.01
C GLU A 32 -3.26 5.89 -12.72
N GLN A 33 -2.70 5.49 -11.58
CA GLN A 33 -1.38 5.94 -11.17
C GLN A 33 -0.59 4.80 -10.54
N VAL A 34 0.70 4.71 -10.86
CA VAL A 34 1.61 3.70 -10.32
C VAL A 34 2.88 4.40 -9.89
N ASN A 35 3.28 4.21 -8.64
CA ASN A 35 4.51 4.76 -8.10
C ASN A 35 5.45 3.63 -7.67
N ALA A 36 6.74 3.82 -7.94
CA ALA A 36 7.79 3.00 -7.35
C ALA A 36 8.36 3.79 -6.17
N VAL A 37 8.39 3.20 -4.99
CA VAL A 37 8.77 3.92 -3.77
C VAL A 37 9.88 3.17 -3.05
N PHE A 38 10.97 3.86 -2.76
CA PHE A 38 12.02 3.37 -1.87
C PHE A 38 11.93 4.16 -0.57
N THR A 39 12.00 3.47 0.57
CA THR A 39 11.98 4.10 1.88
C THR A 39 13.02 3.47 2.77
N LYS A 40 13.78 4.30 3.46
CA LYS A 40 14.85 3.84 4.34
C LYS A 40 14.30 3.29 5.65
N LYS A 41 15.00 2.31 6.19
CA LYS A 41 14.73 1.76 7.51
C LYS A 41 14.60 2.90 8.54
N GLY A 42 13.58 2.79 9.37
CA GLY A 42 13.33 3.75 10.45
C GLY A 42 12.50 4.96 10.04
N ALA A 43 12.26 5.15 8.76
CA ALA A 43 11.40 6.23 8.31
C ALA A 43 9.92 5.89 8.55
N VAL A 44 9.11 6.93 8.57
CA VAL A 44 7.66 6.82 8.70
C VAL A 44 7.05 7.58 7.53
N ARG A 45 6.09 6.94 6.85
CA ARG A 45 5.32 7.62 5.82
C ARG A 45 3.84 7.58 6.19
N GLY A 46 3.12 8.59 5.76
CA GLY A 46 1.68 8.68 5.94
C GLY A 46 1.27 9.46 7.17
N ASN A 47 1.86 9.19 8.30
CA ASN A 47 1.55 9.88 9.57
C ASN A 47 0.05 10.03 9.78
N MET A 48 -0.70 8.92 9.62
CA MET A 48 -2.17 8.86 9.74
C MET A 48 -2.88 9.75 8.73
N HIS A 49 -2.37 9.83 7.50
CA HIS A 49 -3.09 10.49 6.42
C HIS A 49 -4.10 9.53 5.77
N TYR A 50 -4.96 10.10 4.95
CA TYR A 50 -5.93 9.32 4.19
C TYR A 50 -6.19 9.99 2.84
N HIS A 51 -6.84 9.24 1.94
CA HIS A 51 -7.23 9.74 0.62
C HIS A 51 -8.76 9.70 0.52
N LYS A 52 -9.35 10.70 -0.08
CA LYS A 52 -10.81 10.79 -0.20
C LYS A 52 -11.33 10.05 -1.42
N ASN A 53 -10.55 10.00 -2.49
CA ASN A 53 -11.04 9.55 -3.79
C ASN A 53 -10.35 8.30 -4.30
N SER A 54 -9.23 7.91 -3.71
CA SER A 54 -8.41 6.82 -4.24
C SER A 54 -8.27 5.69 -3.24
N ASN A 55 -8.44 4.46 -3.73
CA ASN A 55 -8.01 3.28 -3.02
C ASN A 55 -6.57 2.99 -3.44
N GLU A 56 -5.77 2.49 -2.50
CA GLU A 56 -4.37 2.19 -2.75
C GLU A 56 -4.09 0.70 -2.64
N VAL A 57 -3.29 0.20 -3.57
CA VAL A 57 -2.77 -1.16 -3.51
C VAL A 57 -1.25 -1.09 -3.41
N PHE A 58 -0.68 -1.89 -2.53
CA PHE A 58 0.75 -1.91 -2.24
C PHE A 58 1.30 -3.29 -2.49
N TYR A 59 2.47 -3.35 -3.10
CA TYR A 59 3.22 -4.59 -3.26
C TYR A 59 4.65 -4.38 -2.78
N ILE A 60 5.09 -5.20 -1.82
CA ILE A 60 6.44 -5.08 -1.27
C ILE A 60 7.38 -5.96 -2.08
N ILE A 61 8.31 -5.33 -2.81
CA ILE A 61 9.34 -6.05 -3.55
C ILE A 61 10.37 -6.60 -2.58
N SER A 62 10.84 -5.74 -1.67
CA SER A 62 11.82 -6.14 -0.65
C SER A 62 11.66 -5.25 0.57
N GLY A 63 11.91 -5.80 1.75
CA GLY A 63 11.82 -5.08 3.01
C GLY A 63 10.65 -5.53 3.86
N SER A 64 10.30 -4.72 4.84
CA SER A 64 9.16 -5.00 5.72
C SER A 64 8.63 -3.74 6.37
N VAL A 65 7.34 -3.75 6.67
CA VAL A 65 6.64 -2.59 7.24
C VAL A 65 5.65 -3.03 8.31
N ASN A 66 5.45 -2.16 9.29
CA ASN A 66 4.29 -2.21 10.18
C ASN A 66 3.36 -1.09 9.80
N ILE A 67 2.07 -1.40 9.70
CA ILE A 67 1.05 -0.45 9.29
C ILE A 67 0.07 -0.26 10.43
N THR A 68 -0.22 1.00 10.73
CA THR A 68 -1.31 1.37 11.64
C THR A 68 -2.40 2.01 10.81
N ALA A 69 -3.62 1.51 10.92
CA ALA A 69 -4.76 2.02 10.18
C ALA A 69 -5.92 2.28 11.12
N SER A 70 -6.71 3.30 10.82
CA SER A 70 -7.90 3.60 11.63
C SER A 70 -9.02 4.18 10.77
N LEU A 71 -10.24 3.92 11.20
CA LEU A 71 -11.45 4.48 10.59
C LEU A 71 -12.51 4.53 11.68
N GLY A 72 -12.90 5.75 12.09
CA GLY A 72 -13.80 5.91 13.21
C GLY A 72 -13.17 5.31 14.48
N ASP A 73 -13.89 4.41 15.13
CA ASP A 73 -13.42 3.73 16.34
C ASP A 73 -12.61 2.47 16.05
N LEU A 74 -12.56 2.04 14.79
CA LEU A 74 -11.76 0.88 14.40
C LEU A 74 -10.30 1.26 14.30
N LYS A 75 -9.43 0.37 14.79
CA LYS A 75 -7.99 0.54 14.66
C LYS A 75 -7.36 -0.83 14.44
N GLU A 76 -6.46 -0.90 13.47
CA GLU A 76 -5.77 -2.14 13.12
C GLU A 76 -4.28 -1.90 13.00
N THR A 77 -3.51 -2.94 13.29
CA THR A 77 -2.09 -2.97 12.97
C THR A 77 -1.85 -4.20 12.12
N ALA A 78 -0.92 -4.08 11.18
CA ALA A 78 -0.58 -5.16 10.26
C ALA A 78 0.90 -5.14 9.97
N HIS A 79 1.47 -6.31 9.69
CA HIS A 79 2.86 -6.45 9.31
C HIS A 79 2.94 -7.17 7.98
N PHE A 80 3.72 -6.61 7.05
CA PHE A 80 3.94 -7.21 5.73
C PHE A 80 5.41 -7.17 5.37
N GLY A 81 5.82 -8.14 4.57
CA GLY A 81 7.20 -8.26 4.09
C GLY A 81 7.27 -8.52 2.60
N SER A 82 8.45 -8.91 2.13
CA SER A 82 8.70 -9.14 0.70
C SER A 82 7.70 -10.10 0.10
N GLY A 83 7.14 -9.74 -1.04
CA GLY A 83 6.17 -10.55 -1.76
C GLY A 83 4.73 -10.37 -1.31
N ASP A 84 4.48 -9.61 -0.24
CA ASP A 84 3.13 -9.35 0.22
C ASP A 84 2.49 -8.21 -0.56
N MET A 85 1.17 -8.35 -0.78
CA MET A 85 0.36 -7.34 -1.46
C MET A 85 -0.87 -7.06 -0.61
N PHE A 86 -1.26 -5.80 -0.50
CA PHE A 86 -2.40 -5.43 0.34
C PHE A 86 -3.05 -4.16 -0.18
N MET A 87 -4.26 -3.91 0.28
CA MET A 87 -5.05 -2.76 -0.14
C MET A 87 -5.52 -1.96 1.07
N ILE A 88 -5.50 -0.65 0.95
CA ILE A 88 -6.10 0.28 1.91
C ILE A 88 -7.11 1.13 1.14
N GLU A 89 -8.36 1.08 1.57
CA GLU A 89 -9.43 1.81 0.88
C GLU A 89 -9.43 3.29 1.26
N LYS A 90 -10.06 4.08 0.41
CA LYS A 90 -10.21 5.52 0.65
C LYS A 90 -10.83 5.77 2.02
N ASN A 91 -10.50 6.90 2.60
CA ASN A 91 -10.94 7.38 3.92
C ASN A 91 -10.31 6.65 5.11
N VAL A 92 -9.59 5.56 4.90
CA VAL A 92 -8.88 4.88 5.97
C VAL A 92 -7.59 5.62 6.27
N MET A 93 -7.43 6.10 7.50
CA MET A 93 -6.20 6.77 7.95
C MET A 93 -5.12 5.72 8.13
N HIS A 94 -3.90 6.02 7.69
CA HIS A 94 -2.83 5.04 7.78
C HIS A 94 -1.47 5.68 7.95
N SER A 95 -0.57 4.89 8.54
CA SER A 95 0.82 5.26 8.77
C SER A 95 1.67 4.01 8.63
N PHE A 96 2.83 4.16 7.97
CA PHE A 96 3.75 3.06 7.70
C PHE A 96 5.05 3.31 8.46
N ASP A 97 5.44 2.33 9.29
CA ASP A 97 6.75 2.29 9.94
C ASP A 97 7.61 1.28 9.21
N TYR A 98 8.75 1.72 8.67
CA TYR A 98 9.61 0.88 7.85
C TYR A 98 10.68 0.23 8.72
N LEU A 99 10.62 -1.10 8.82
CA LEU A 99 11.52 -1.88 9.68
C LEU A 99 12.85 -2.18 9.00
N GLU A 100 12.89 -2.06 7.68
CA GLU A 100 14.05 -2.29 6.83
C GLU A 100 14.00 -1.30 5.67
N ASP A 101 15.10 -1.17 4.94
CA ASP A 101 15.04 -0.50 3.64
C ASP A 101 14.03 -1.25 2.78
N THR A 102 13.05 -0.54 2.26
CA THR A 102 11.89 -1.15 1.61
C THR A 102 11.67 -0.57 0.22
N ASN A 103 11.52 -1.46 -0.76
CA ASN A 103 11.09 -1.11 -2.12
C ASN A 103 9.70 -1.63 -2.33
N MET A 104 8.79 -0.76 -2.78
CA MET A 104 7.44 -1.18 -3.04
C MET A 104 6.88 -0.48 -4.27
N VAL A 105 5.84 -1.09 -4.84
CA VAL A 105 5.02 -0.50 -5.88
C VAL A 105 3.69 -0.12 -5.25
N VAL A 106 3.24 1.09 -5.53
CA VAL A 106 1.96 1.60 -5.02
C VAL A 106 1.09 1.94 -6.22
N LEU A 107 -0.11 1.39 -6.23
CA LEU A 107 -1.08 1.60 -7.32
C LEU A 107 -2.29 2.33 -6.76
N TYR A 108 -2.75 3.33 -7.49
CA TYR A 108 -3.90 4.14 -7.10
C TYR A 108 -4.99 3.98 -8.16
N ASP A 109 -6.20 3.62 -7.78
CA ASP A 109 -7.27 3.48 -8.76
C ASP A 109 -7.72 4.83 -9.33
N LYS A 110 -7.48 5.92 -8.59
CA LYS A 110 -7.67 7.30 -9.07
C LYS A 110 -6.39 8.08 -8.84
N CYS A 111 -6.07 9.01 -9.73
CA CYS A 111 -4.89 9.84 -9.57
C CYS A 111 -4.93 10.61 -8.25
N ILE A 112 -3.80 10.67 -7.59
CA ILE A 112 -3.65 11.46 -6.37
C ILE A 112 -3.67 12.95 -6.67
N GLU A 113 -3.14 13.36 -7.84
CA GLU A 113 -3.21 14.76 -8.25
C GLU A 113 -4.60 15.09 -8.78
N ASN A 114 -5.21 16.12 -8.23
CA ASN A 114 -6.47 16.65 -8.71
C ASN A 114 -6.25 17.55 -9.92
N PRO A 115 -7.28 17.77 -10.77
CA PRO A 115 -7.13 18.63 -11.95
C PRO A 115 -6.67 20.04 -11.64
N ASP A 116 -6.93 20.56 -10.43
CA ASP A 116 -6.52 21.90 -10.02
C ASP A 116 -5.10 21.98 -9.47
N GLY A 117 -4.36 20.87 -9.47
CA GLY A 117 -2.99 20.80 -8.98
C GLY A 117 -2.85 20.44 -7.51
N THR A 118 -3.94 20.36 -6.77
CA THR A 118 -3.89 19.89 -5.39
C THR A 118 -3.77 18.38 -5.35
N LYS A 119 -3.44 17.83 -4.18
CA LYS A 119 -3.29 16.38 -4.00
C LYS A 119 -4.34 15.84 -3.06
N ASP A 120 -4.79 14.63 -3.35
CA ASP A 120 -5.74 13.90 -2.53
C ASP A 120 -5.02 13.25 -1.34
N ILE A 121 -4.45 14.09 -0.50
CA ILE A 121 -3.75 13.67 0.73
C ILE A 121 -4.31 14.50 1.87
N CYS A 122 -4.90 13.85 2.84
CA CYS A 122 -5.60 14.49 3.95
C CYS A 122 -5.01 14.04 5.30
N ASN A 123 -5.06 14.91 6.26
CA ASN A 123 -4.60 14.61 7.62
C ASN A 123 -5.73 14.75 8.63
#